data_a897db5b6952540d3cd6312cef6f8d24
#
_entry.id   a897db5b6952540d3cd6312cef6f8d24
#
_cell.length_a   1.000
_cell.length_b   1.000
_cell.length_c   1.000
_cell.angle_alpha   90.00
_cell.angle_beta   90.00
_cell.angle_gamma   90.00
#
_symmetry.space_group_name_H-M   'P 1'
#
loop_
_entity.id
_entity.type
_entity.pdbx_description
1 polymer ?
#
loop_
_entity_poly.entity_id
_entity_poly.type
_entity_poly.pdbx_seq_one_letter_code
_entity_poly.pdbx_strand_id
1 'polypeptide(L)'
;MHDSVWKKGYNGEIILGNTHLDKKRARSEEWQYRFPSLPLDTVDFLGEKKVKLIGIDILGIEAADHNAFSMHIGPEKFGITFIKDIANLDKLIEGKPYLTAALPPKFRGANGLMRRVAAMKL
;
A
#
# COMPACT_ATOMS: atom_id res chain seq x y z
N MET A 1 10.22 2.05 -8.01
CA MET A 1 9.25 1.09 -8.58
C MET A 1 9.03 1.44 -10.04
N HIS A 2 9.11 0.46 -10.92
CA HIS A 2 8.91 0.70 -12.35
C HIS A 2 7.42 0.92 -12.62
N ASP A 3 7.04 1.98 -13.34
CA ASP A 3 5.66 2.33 -13.70
C ASP A 3 4.86 1.18 -14.33
N SER A 4 5.56 0.24 -14.98
CA SER A 4 4.94 -0.90 -15.65
C SER A 4 4.29 -1.92 -14.73
N VAL A 5 4.70 -2.00 -13.46
CA VAL A 5 4.18 -2.99 -12.52
C VAL A 5 2.78 -2.63 -12.05
N TRP A 6 2.50 -1.34 -11.88
CA TRP A 6 1.21 -0.86 -11.40
C TRP A 6 0.13 -0.77 -12.49
N LYS A 7 0.55 -0.72 -13.76
CA LYS A 7 -0.36 -0.54 -14.92
C LYS A 7 -0.87 -1.84 -15.54
N LYS A 8 -0.47 -3.00 -15.03
CA LYS A 8 -0.91 -4.30 -15.55
C LYS A 8 -2.25 -4.72 -14.94
N GLY A 9 -3.33 -4.48 -15.67
CA GLY A 9 -4.58 -5.27 -15.66
C GLY A 9 -5.22 -5.64 -14.32
N TYR A 10 -5.27 -4.71 -13.37
CA TYR A 10 -5.90 -4.99 -12.08
C TYR A 10 -7.42 -4.89 -12.17
N ASN A 11 -8.10 -5.98 -11.91
CA ASN A 11 -9.54 -6.02 -11.66
C ASN A 11 -9.87 -6.22 -10.17
N GLY A 12 -8.90 -5.99 -9.30
CA GLY A 12 -9.05 -6.23 -7.87
C GLY A 12 -9.38 -4.95 -7.10
N GLU A 13 -10.16 -5.08 -6.04
CA GLU A 13 -10.46 -3.98 -5.13
C GLU A 13 -9.29 -3.65 -4.19
N ILE A 14 -8.37 -4.57 -3.98
CA ILE A 14 -7.21 -4.46 -3.08
C ILE A 14 -5.94 -4.78 -3.85
N ILE A 15 -4.95 -3.92 -3.74
CA ILE A 15 -3.62 -4.13 -4.31
C ILE A 15 -2.60 -4.22 -3.19
N LEU A 16 -1.75 -5.25 -3.24
CA LEU A 16 -0.65 -5.43 -2.30
C LEU A 16 0.68 -5.23 -3.04
N GLY A 17 1.41 -4.20 -2.65
CA GLY A 17 2.70 -3.84 -3.22
C GLY A 17 3.87 -4.31 -2.35
N ASN A 18 4.76 -5.10 -2.93
CA ASN A 18 5.95 -5.61 -2.25
C ASN A 18 7.20 -4.93 -2.78
N THR A 19 7.87 -4.15 -1.94
CA THR A 19 9.15 -3.49 -2.25
C THR A 19 10.35 -4.30 -1.75
N HIS A 20 10.11 -5.34 -0.98
CA HIS A 20 11.11 -6.14 -0.25
C HIS A 20 11.88 -5.36 0.84
N LEU A 21 11.45 -4.15 1.19
CA LEU A 21 12.05 -3.38 2.27
C LEU A 21 11.59 -3.82 3.66
N ASP A 22 10.56 -4.64 3.76
CA ASP A 22 10.11 -5.22 5.02
C ASP A 22 11.22 -5.99 5.76
N LYS A 23 12.17 -6.57 5.01
CA LYS A 23 13.34 -7.26 5.57
C LYS A 23 14.30 -6.32 6.32
N LYS A 24 14.25 -5.02 6.02
CA LYS A 24 15.06 -3.97 6.65
C LYS A 24 14.30 -3.15 7.69
N ARG A 25 13.08 -3.57 8.01
CA ARG A 25 12.18 -2.88 8.92
C ARG A 25 12.84 -2.45 10.23
N ALA A 26 12.59 -1.20 10.62
CA ALA A 26 13.00 -0.60 11.89
C ALA A 26 14.51 -0.58 12.19
N ARG A 27 15.36 -1.01 11.25
CA ARG A 27 16.81 -1.14 11.47
C ARG A 27 17.67 -0.42 10.43
N SER A 28 17.07 0.27 9.46
CA SER A 28 17.83 0.99 8.45
C SER A 28 17.21 2.34 8.13
N GLU A 29 18.06 3.32 7.81
CA GLU A 29 17.63 4.60 7.26
C GLU A 29 16.89 4.43 5.93
N GLU A 30 17.26 3.40 5.16
CA GLU A 30 16.64 3.10 3.89
C GLU A 30 15.16 2.77 4.06
N TRP A 31 14.80 1.98 5.07
CA TRP A 31 13.41 1.68 5.37
C TRP A 31 12.64 2.88 5.94
N GLN A 32 13.30 3.71 6.76
CA GLN A 32 12.66 4.85 7.42
C GLN A 32 12.49 6.07 6.51
N TYR A 33 13.47 6.35 5.64
CA TYR A 33 13.56 7.63 4.95
C TYR A 33 13.78 7.52 3.44
N ARG A 34 14.21 6.37 2.93
CA ARG A 34 14.58 6.18 1.51
C ARG A 34 13.76 5.12 0.80
N PHE A 35 12.54 4.95 1.23
CA PHE A 35 11.62 4.05 0.54
C PHE A 35 11.10 4.68 -0.77
N PRO A 36 10.77 3.84 -1.77
CA PRO A 36 10.19 4.34 -3.03
C PRO A 36 8.81 4.94 -2.81
N SER A 37 8.53 6.06 -3.45
CA SER A 37 7.19 6.65 -3.49
C SER A 37 6.38 6.12 -4.66
N LEU A 38 5.05 6.18 -4.53
CA LEU A 38 4.16 5.95 -5.66
C LEU A 38 4.16 7.21 -6.56
N PRO A 39 4.25 7.07 -7.88
CA PRO A 39 4.04 8.19 -8.80
C PRO A 39 2.61 8.75 -8.68
N LEU A 40 2.46 10.06 -8.82
CA LEU A 40 1.15 10.72 -8.70
C LEU A 40 0.11 10.21 -9.72
N ASP A 41 0.54 9.97 -10.95
CA ASP A 41 -0.31 9.43 -12.01
C ASP A 41 -0.80 7.99 -11.70
N THR A 42 -0.10 7.28 -10.85
CA THR A 42 -0.51 5.96 -10.38
C THR A 42 -1.78 6.04 -9.54
N VAL A 43 -1.93 7.08 -8.73
CA VAL A 43 -3.12 7.26 -7.89
C VAL A 43 -4.36 7.48 -8.74
N ASP A 44 -4.28 8.34 -9.75
CA ASP A 44 -5.38 8.59 -10.68
C ASP A 44 -5.76 7.30 -11.43
N PHE A 45 -4.77 6.58 -11.95
CA PHE A 45 -4.99 5.29 -12.60
C PHE A 45 -5.69 4.27 -11.69
N LEU A 46 -5.26 4.13 -10.43
CA LEU A 46 -5.88 3.21 -9.47
C LEU A 46 -7.29 3.65 -9.10
N GLY A 47 -7.53 4.95 -9.01
CA GLY A 47 -8.86 5.52 -8.80
C GLY A 47 -9.82 5.19 -9.95
N GLU A 48 -9.39 5.33 -11.20
CA GLU A 48 -10.16 4.94 -12.39
C GLU A 48 -10.48 3.43 -12.41
N LYS A 49 -9.56 2.61 -11.92
CA LYS A 49 -9.75 1.16 -11.77
C LYS A 49 -10.60 0.78 -10.54
N LYS A 50 -11.11 1.76 -9.81
CA LYS A 50 -11.95 1.57 -8.62
C LYS A 50 -11.28 0.75 -7.50
N VAL A 51 -9.96 0.88 -7.38
CA VAL A 51 -9.21 0.30 -6.26
C VAL A 51 -9.65 0.99 -4.99
N LYS A 52 -9.93 0.21 -3.95
CA LYS A 52 -10.40 0.72 -2.65
C LYS A 52 -9.32 0.73 -1.58
N LEU A 53 -8.34 -0.15 -1.70
CA LEU A 53 -7.29 -0.30 -0.71
C LEU A 53 -5.96 -0.63 -1.36
N ILE A 54 -4.90 0.02 -0.89
CA ILE A 54 -3.52 -0.28 -1.23
C ILE A 54 -2.80 -0.71 0.03
N GLY A 55 -2.24 -1.90 0.01
CA GLY A 55 -1.37 -2.43 1.06
C GLY A 55 0.08 -2.41 0.61
N ILE A 56 1.01 -1.98 1.48
CA ILE A 56 2.43 -1.85 1.13
C ILE A 56 3.32 -2.22 2.32
N ASP A 57 4.49 -2.75 2.03
CA ASP A 57 5.46 -3.22 3.04
C ASP A 57 6.41 -2.13 3.55
N ILE A 58 6.16 -0.88 3.22
CA ILE A 58 6.95 0.28 3.63
C ILE A 58 6.15 1.24 4.51
N LEU A 59 6.88 2.17 5.15
CA LEU A 59 6.32 3.09 6.15
C LEU A 59 5.36 4.12 5.56
N GLY A 60 5.54 4.47 4.30
CA GLY A 60 4.73 5.47 3.62
C GLY A 60 4.64 5.25 2.12
N ILE A 61 3.72 5.96 1.49
CA ILE A 61 3.51 5.99 0.04
C ILE A 61 4.17 7.20 -0.62
N GLU A 62 4.61 8.15 0.17
CA GLU A 62 5.25 9.39 -0.24
C GLU A 62 6.64 9.46 0.40
N ALA A 63 7.64 9.87 -0.39
CA ALA A 63 9.00 10.01 0.10
C ALA A 63 9.07 11.00 1.28
N ALA A 64 9.95 10.72 2.24
CA ALA A 64 10.04 11.50 3.48
C ALA A 64 10.42 12.97 3.29
N ASP A 65 11.01 13.31 2.15
CA ASP A 65 11.40 14.66 1.75
C ASP A 65 10.31 15.46 1.04
N HIS A 66 9.16 14.85 0.75
CA HIS A 66 8.02 15.52 0.15
C HIS A 66 7.13 16.17 1.20
N ASN A 67 7.02 17.49 1.13
CA ASN A 67 6.26 18.30 2.11
C ASN A 67 4.79 18.54 1.71
N ALA A 68 4.38 18.09 0.53
CA ALA A 68 3.07 18.43 -0.02
C ALA A 68 1.95 17.46 0.34
N PHE A 69 2.25 16.31 0.92
CA PHE A 69 1.28 15.25 1.25
C PHE A 69 0.32 14.89 0.10
N SER A 70 0.73 15.16 -1.14
CA SER A 70 -0.09 14.97 -2.33
C SER A 70 -0.53 13.51 -2.53
N MET A 71 0.35 12.58 -2.16
CA MET A 71 0.06 11.14 -2.19
C MET A 71 -0.89 10.67 -1.09
N HIS A 72 -1.14 11.49 -0.08
CA HIS A 72 -2.16 11.23 0.93
C HIS A 72 -3.51 11.84 0.54
N ILE A 73 -3.49 13.02 -0.07
CA ILE A 73 -4.69 13.77 -0.47
C ILE A 73 -5.31 13.20 -1.77
N GLY A 74 -4.48 12.84 -2.74
CA GLY A 74 -4.94 12.33 -4.04
C GLY A 74 -5.85 11.08 -3.92
N PRO A 75 -5.44 10.04 -3.18
CA PRO A 75 -6.26 8.84 -2.99
C PRO A 75 -7.57 9.08 -2.27
N GLU A 76 -7.64 10.07 -1.38
CA GLU A 76 -8.86 10.42 -0.66
C GLU A 76 -10.00 10.80 -1.60
N LYS A 77 -9.71 11.47 -2.73
CA LYS A 77 -10.68 11.80 -3.76
C LYS A 77 -11.40 10.59 -4.33
N PHE A 78 -10.73 9.45 -4.36
CA PHE A 78 -11.25 8.19 -4.88
C PHE A 78 -11.72 7.24 -3.78
N GLY A 79 -11.65 7.65 -2.50
CA GLY A 79 -11.96 6.79 -1.37
C GLY A 79 -10.97 5.63 -1.18
N ILE A 80 -9.74 5.76 -1.66
CA ILE A 80 -8.68 4.76 -1.51
C ILE A 80 -8.09 4.87 -0.11
N THR A 81 -8.07 3.77 0.61
CA THR A 81 -7.41 3.65 1.92
C THR A 81 -6.09 2.93 1.82
N PHE A 82 -5.22 3.10 2.85
CA PHE A 82 -3.89 2.49 2.87
C PHE A 82 -3.71 1.58 4.08
N ILE A 83 -2.97 0.48 3.85
CA ILE A 83 -2.35 -0.31 4.89
C ILE A 83 -0.85 -0.26 4.65
N LYS A 84 -0.13 0.29 5.60
CA LYS A 84 1.33 0.44 5.54
C LYS A 84 1.99 -0.62 6.40
N ASP A 85 3.28 -0.83 6.16
CA ASP A 85 4.11 -1.66 7.02
C ASP A 85 3.64 -3.12 7.11
N ILE A 86 3.16 -3.67 5.99
CA ILE A 86 2.76 -5.08 5.89
C ILE A 86 4.01 -5.95 5.79
N ALA A 87 4.06 -7.03 6.56
CA ALA A 87 5.12 -8.03 6.47
C ALA A 87 4.68 -9.25 5.65
N ASN A 88 5.67 -10.02 5.20
CA ASN A 88 5.48 -11.31 4.54
C ASN A 88 4.75 -11.27 3.18
N LEU A 89 4.77 -10.16 2.49
CA LEU A 89 4.20 -10.08 1.13
C LEU A 89 4.97 -10.97 0.13
N ASP A 90 6.23 -11.26 0.41
CA ASP A 90 7.07 -12.19 -0.36
C ASP A 90 6.56 -13.65 -0.36
N LYS A 91 5.64 -13.98 0.54
CA LYS A 91 4.98 -15.30 0.56
C LYS A 91 3.80 -15.41 -0.40
N LEU A 92 3.35 -14.30 -0.96
CA LEU A 92 2.30 -14.25 -1.96
C LEU A 92 2.88 -14.44 -3.36
N ILE A 93 2.14 -15.14 -4.20
CA ILE A 93 2.53 -15.33 -5.60
C ILE A 93 2.02 -14.14 -6.40
N GLU A 94 2.93 -13.42 -7.05
CA GLU A 94 2.60 -12.28 -7.89
C GLU A 94 1.59 -12.66 -8.99
N GLY A 95 0.63 -11.77 -9.23
CA GLY A 95 -0.40 -11.97 -10.26
C GLY A 95 -1.46 -13.01 -9.92
N LYS A 96 -1.45 -13.61 -8.73
CA LYS A 96 -2.50 -14.51 -8.28
C LYS A 96 -3.51 -13.79 -7.39
N PRO A 97 -4.81 -14.09 -7.52
CA PRO A 97 -5.83 -13.51 -6.66
C PRO A 97 -5.83 -14.16 -5.27
N TYR A 98 -6.09 -13.33 -4.27
CA TYR A 98 -6.25 -13.72 -2.88
C TYR A 98 -7.49 -13.08 -2.29
N LEU A 99 -8.20 -13.78 -1.44
CA LEU A 99 -9.16 -13.16 -0.54
C LEU A 99 -8.38 -12.50 0.61
N THR A 100 -8.46 -11.18 0.70
CA THR A 100 -7.72 -10.40 1.71
C THR A 100 -8.68 -9.84 2.75
N ALA A 101 -8.37 -10.06 4.02
CA ALA A 101 -9.09 -9.50 5.15
C ALA A 101 -8.15 -8.60 5.97
N ALA A 102 -8.62 -7.38 6.26
CA ALA A 102 -7.91 -6.38 7.05
C ALA A 102 -8.88 -5.74 8.04
N LEU A 103 -9.15 -6.43 9.14
CA LEU A 103 -10.15 -6.02 10.12
C LEU A 103 -9.55 -5.05 11.14
N PRO A 104 -9.99 -3.79 11.18
CA PRO A 104 -9.54 -2.84 12.19
C PRO A 104 -10.16 -3.15 13.55
N PRO A 105 -9.43 -2.93 14.67
CA PRO A 105 -10.04 -2.92 15.99
C PRO A 105 -11.05 -1.77 16.12
N LYS A 106 -12.03 -1.93 17.00
CA LYS A 106 -13.06 -0.91 17.25
C LYS A 106 -12.54 0.15 18.23
N PHE A 107 -12.03 1.25 17.69
CA PHE A 107 -11.67 2.45 18.45
C PHE A 107 -12.41 3.66 17.93
N ARG A 108 -13.01 4.42 18.84
CA ARG A 108 -13.68 5.69 18.50
C ARG A 108 -12.63 6.80 18.41
N GLY A 109 -12.68 7.58 17.33
CA GLY A 109 -11.85 8.79 17.15
C GLY A 109 -10.39 8.50 16.77
N ALA A 110 -10.05 7.29 16.35
CA ALA A 110 -8.72 7.00 15.87
C ALA A 110 -8.59 7.25 14.36
N ASN A 111 -7.53 7.95 13.95
CA ASN A 111 -7.20 8.21 12.55
C ASN A 111 -6.46 7.06 11.88
N GLY A 112 -5.82 6.20 12.66
CA GLY A 112 -5.12 5.01 12.20
C GLY A 112 -4.90 4.02 13.34
N LEU A 113 -4.88 2.74 13.01
CA LEU A 113 -4.72 1.67 13.98
C LEU A 113 -3.91 0.52 13.41
N MET A 114 -3.17 -0.14 14.27
CA MET A 114 -2.57 -1.43 13.94
C MET A 114 -3.65 -2.45 13.63
N ARG A 115 -3.43 -3.27 12.60
CA ARG A 115 -4.34 -4.34 12.23
C ARG A 115 -3.58 -5.56 11.76
N ARG A 116 -4.23 -6.70 11.89
CA ARG A 116 -3.75 -7.92 11.25
C ARG A 116 -4.34 -8.01 9.86
N VAL A 117 -3.46 -8.26 8.88
CA VAL A 117 -3.86 -8.53 7.49
C VAL A 117 -3.68 -10.02 7.23
N ALA A 118 -4.70 -10.66 6.72
CA ALA A 118 -4.68 -12.05 6.32
C ALA A 118 -5.00 -12.17 4.82
N ALA A 119 -4.25 -12.98 4.10
CA ALA A 119 -4.51 -13.30 2.69
C ALA A 119 -4.68 -14.81 2.55
N MET A 120 -5.79 -15.21 1.95
CA MET A 120 -6.14 -16.58 1.70
C MET A 120 -6.12 -16.84 0.18
N LYS A 121 -5.42 -17.87 -0.23
CA LYS A 121 -5.40 -18.29 -1.63
C LYS A 121 -6.79 -18.76 -2.04
N LEU A 122 -7.25 -18.26 -3.16
CA LEU A 122 -8.47 -18.71 -3.83
C LEU A 122 -8.23 -19.97 -4.64
#